data_e727bda343129cf78d56c5ea2489c31e
#
_entry.id   e727bda343129cf78d56c5ea2489c31e
#
_cell.length_a   1.000
_cell.length_b   1.000
_cell.length_c   1.000
_cell.angle_alpha   90.00
_cell.angle_beta   90.00
_cell.angle_gamma   90.00
#
_symmetry.space_group_name_H-M   'P 1'
#
loop_
_entity.id
_entity.type
_entity.pdbx_description
1 polymer ?
#
loop_
_entity_poly.entity_id
_entity_poly.type
_entity_poly.pdbx_seq_one_letter_code
_entity_poly.pdbx_strand_id
1 'polypeptide(L)'
;AQIVARGDNDFDAEFEWAYVTYELSDELQISAGKMRVPFYRYSDFIDVGYAYRWVRPPQSVYSIPFSTYEGLSLLHNTQLGDWDSTVQVMYGSFDGEINAITEKTQAELNDFAGINWTLAYDWFSVRAAYLVAETSFALDGTDPSGAALNGLEAALRANSLNTLADDIAINEDDSSFFGLGFSIDYDNFLFDAEYTQFEVENSILTEQTQYYASVGYRLDDVIVHFTYEDNDDKHDASRFDPIATVPSLNAAINGALTGVQAQSNVYTIGARYDFHPSAAFKIDFSRFEDDVTDTETDVVAVGVDLVF
;
A
#
# COMPACT_ATOMS: atom_id res chain seq x y z
N ALA A 1 -9.49 -6.33 -18.99
CA ALA A 1 -8.23 -5.58 -19.08
C ALA A 1 -8.50 -4.10 -18.83
N GLN A 2 -7.57 -3.42 -18.16
CA GLN A 2 -7.54 -1.96 -18.00
C GLN A 2 -6.22 -1.44 -18.55
N ILE A 3 -6.31 -0.35 -19.31
CA ILE A 3 -5.13 0.37 -19.80
C ILE A 3 -5.11 1.72 -19.08
N VAL A 4 -3.96 2.09 -18.56
CA VAL A 4 -3.72 3.38 -17.89
C VAL A 4 -2.58 4.11 -18.57
N ALA A 5 -2.61 5.44 -18.45
CA ALA A 5 -1.54 6.33 -18.86
C ALA A 5 -1.34 7.34 -17.73
N ARG A 6 -0.24 7.21 -16.99
CA ARG A 6 0.08 8.04 -15.82
C ARG A 6 1.08 9.12 -16.16
N GLY A 7 0.95 10.27 -15.51
CA GLY A 7 1.84 11.41 -15.73
C GLY A 7 3.27 11.21 -15.21
N ASP A 8 3.46 10.31 -14.25
CA ASP A 8 4.75 9.88 -13.71
C ASP A 8 5.51 8.94 -14.66
N ASN A 9 4.81 8.34 -15.65
CA ASN A 9 5.38 7.50 -16.71
C ASN A 9 5.17 8.15 -18.10
N ASP A 10 5.40 9.47 -18.24
CA ASP A 10 5.33 10.23 -19.49
C ASP A 10 4.02 10.01 -20.31
N PHE A 11 2.95 9.57 -19.66
CA PHE A 11 1.67 9.17 -20.25
C PHE A 11 1.78 7.99 -21.22
N ASP A 12 2.79 7.15 -21.11
CA ASP A 12 2.85 5.89 -21.84
C ASP A 12 1.71 4.98 -21.41
N ALA A 13 1.03 4.39 -22.40
CA ALA A 13 -0.11 3.53 -22.16
C ALA A 13 0.34 2.10 -21.85
N GLU A 14 -0.02 1.60 -20.70
CA GLU A 14 0.31 0.25 -20.26
C GLU A 14 -0.90 -0.51 -19.69
N PHE A 15 -0.81 -1.84 -19.71
CA PHE A 15 -1.81 -2.66 -19.06
C PHE A 15 -1.61 -2.63 -17.55
N GLU A 16 -2.53 -1.97 -16.85
CA GLU A 16 -2.60 -2.05 -15.39
C GLU A 16 -2.91 -3.47 -14.95
N TRP A 17 -3.94 -4.06 -15.57
CA TRP A 17 -4.29 -5.46 -15.38
C TRP A 17 -4.91 -6.05 -16.66
N ALA A 18 -4.69 -7.37 -16.87
CA ALA A 18 -5.27 -8.15 -17.95
C ALA A 18 -5.32 -9.61 -17.54
N TYR A 19 -6.52 -10.15 -17.37
CA TYR A 19 -6.75 -11.53 -16.96
C TYR A 19 -7.98 -12.14 -17.61
N VAL A 20 -8.08 -13.45 -17.55
CA VAL A 20 -9.23 -14.23 -17.97
C VAL A 20 -9.82 -14.93 -16.75
N THR A 21 -11.14 -14.88 -16.60
CA THR A 21 -11.87 -15.57 -15.54
C THR A 21 -12.68 -16.71 -16.13
N TYR A 22 -12.67 -17.86 -15.47
CA TYR A 22 -13.51 -19.00 -15.74
C TYR A 22 -14.37 -19.32 -14.52
N GLU A 23 -15.68 -19.37 -14.71
CA GLU A 23 -16.65 -19.73 -13.69
C GLU A 23 -16.72 -21.26 -13.58
N LEU A 24 -16.25 -21.81 -12.45
CA LEU A 24 -16.31 -23.23 -12.12
C LEU A 24 -17.70 -23.62 -11.62
N SER A 25 -18.35 -22.72 -10.89
CA SER A 25 -19.74 -22.81 -10.43
C SER A 25 -20.27 -21.39 -10.16
N ASP A 26 -21.56 -21.29 -9.78
CA ASP A 26 -22.17 -20.00 -9.38
C ASP A 26 -21.44 -19.32 -8.19
N GLU A 27 -20.73 -20.10 -7.38
CA GLU A 27 -20.03 -19.62 -6.19
C GLU A 27 -18.50 -19.54 -6.35
N LEU A 28 -17.93 -20.21 -7.39
CA LEU A 28 -16.48 -20.41 -7.50
C LEU A 28 -15.96 -19.98 -8.86
N GLN A 29 -15.00 -19.08 -8.87
CA GLN A 29 -14.33 -18.55 -10.06
C GLN A 29 -12.82 -18.71 -9.96
N ILE A 30 -12.16 -19.00 -11.08
CA ILE A 30 -10.70 -18.98 -11.21
C ILE A 30 -10.30 -17.93 -12.25
N SER A 31 -9.32 -17.11 -11.92
CA SER A 31 -8.75 -16.10 -12.81
C SER A 31 -7.28 -16.36 -13.03
N ALA A 32 -6.76 -16.03 -14.22
CA ALA A 32 -5.37 -16.16 -14.60
C ALA A 32 -4.91 -14.95 -15.42
N GLY A 33 -3.75 -14.40 -15.10
CA GLY A 33 -3.14 -13.26 -15.80
C GLY A 33 -2.53 -12.23 -14.83
N LYS A 34 -2.41 -10.99 -15.30
CA LYS A 34 -1.99 -9.83 -14.48
C LYS A 34 -3.22 -9.28 -13.77
N MET A 35 -3.23 -9.35 -12.45
CA MET A 35 -4.36 -8.99 -11.59
C MET A 35 -3.92 -8.02 -10.51
N ARG A 36 -4.88 -7.28 -9.94
CA ARG A 36 -4.61 -6.43 -8.78
C ARG A 36 -4.39 -7.24 -7.52
N VAL A 37 -3.45 -6.79 -6.70
CA VAL A 37 -3.27 -7.30 -5.34
C VAL A 37 -4.31 -6.63 -4.44
N PRO A 38 -5.16 -7.41 -3.75
CA PRO A 38 -6.17 -6.87 -2.86
C PRO A 38 -5.56 -6.56 -1.47
N PHE A 39 -4.59 -5.63 -1.41
CA PHE A 39 -4.01 -5.17 -0.14
C PHE A 39 -5.07 -4.50 0.72
N TYR A 40 -5.79 -3.55 0.14
CA TYR A 40 -6.68 -2.62 0.83
C TYR A 40 -8.12 -2.82 0.40
N ARG A 41 -9.02 -2.20 1.14
CA ARG A 41 -10.45 -2.20 0.81
C ARG A 41 -10.76 -1.64 -0.57
N TYR A 42 -10.07 -0.57 -0.95
CA TYR A 42 -10.29 0.12 -2.23
C TYR A 42 -9.32 -0.30 -3.34
N SER A 43 -8.51 -1.37 -3.15
CA SER A 43 -7.53 -1.82 -4.15
C SER A 43 -8.14 -2.04 -5.53
N ASP A 44 -9.28 -2.71 -5.62
CA ASP A 44 -9.89 -3.09 -6.92
C ASP A 44 -10.39 -1.89 -7.72
N PHE A 45 -10.66 -0.76 -7.07
CA PHE A 45 -11.20 0.46 -7.68
C PHE A 45 -10.46 1.73 -7.27
N ILE A 46 -9.19 1.61 -6.90
CA ILE A 46 -8.37 2.75 -6.48
C ILE A 46 -8.26 3.83 -7.57
N ASP A 47 -8.28 3.43 -8.85
CA ASP A 47 -8.27 4.36 -9.99
C ASP A 47 -9.67 4.89 -10.34
N VAL A 48 -10.72 4.46 -9.63
CA VAL A 48 -12.08 4.94 -9.82
C VAL A 48 -12.41 5.94 -8.72
N GLY A 49 -11.97 7.18 -8.90
CA GLY A 49 -12.15 8.23 -7.89
C GLY A 49 -13.59 8.36 -7.41
N TYR A 50 -14.56 8.17 -8.30
CA TYR A 50 -15.99 8.21 -7.95
C TYR A 50 -16.42 7.19 -6.87
N ALA A 51 -15.66 6.10 -6.67
CA ALA A 51 -16.01 5.02 -5.74
C ALA A 51 -15.82 5.38 -4.25
N TYR A 52 -15.10 6.44 -3.92
CA TYR A 52 -14.81 6.84 -2.56
C TYR A 52 -15.05 8.34 -2.34
N ARG A 53 -15.10 8.78 -1.07
CA ARG A 53 -15.47 10.15 -0.71
C ARG A 53 -14.32 11.16 -0.75
N TRP A 54 -13.08 10.72 -0.57
CA TRP A 54 -11.88 11.55 -0.60
C TRP A 54 -11.48 11.95 -2.03
N VAL A 55 -10.67 12.98 -2.19
CA VAL A 55 -9.98 13.25 -3.47
C VAL A 55 -9.00 12.12 -3.78
N ARG A 56 -8.31 11.61 -2.75
CA ARG A 56 -7.50 10.38 -2.78
C ARG A 56 -7.76 9.57 -1.51
N PRO A 57 -7.70 8.23 -1.56
CA PRO A 57 -7.73 7.40 -0.35
C PRO A 57 -6.62 7.80 0.64
N PRO A 58 -6.75 7.46 1.94
CA PRO A 58 -5.75 7.75 2.96
C PRO A 58 -4.34 7.27 2.58
N GLN A 59 -3.43 8.21 2.28
CA GLN A 59 -2.15 7.93 1.64
C GLN A 59 -1.16 7.23 2.58
N SER A 60 -1.31 7.41 3.90
CA SER A 60 -0.48 6.70 4.88
C SER A 60 -0.66 5.19 4.78
N VAL A 61 -1.88 4.71 4.56
CA VAL A 61 -2.20 3.28 4.46
C VAL A 61 -2.01 2.77 3.03
N TYR A 62 -2.43 3.54 2.02
CA TYR A 62 -2.37 3.15 0.61
C TYR A 62 -0.98 3.47 0.01
N SER A 63 0.09 3.00 0.64
CA SER A 63 1.48 3.41 0.39
C SER A 63 2.33 2.35 -0.31
N ILE A 64 1.89 1.08 -0.42
CA ILE A 64 2.67 0.03 -1.09
C ILE A 64 2.86 0.39 -2.57
N PRO A 65 4.11 0.40 -3.06
CA PRO A 65 4.44 0.98 -4.37
C PRO A 65 4.13 0.08 -5.57
N PHE A 66 3.55 -1.10 -5.36
CA PHE A 66 3.07 -1.98 -6.43
C PHE A 66 1.61 -2.37 -6.16
N SER A 67 0.85 -2.61 -7.21
CA SER A 67 -0.60 -2.84 -7.14
C SER A 67 -1.05 -4.12 -7.83
N THR A 68 -0.14 -4.82 -8.55
CA THR A 68 -0.49 -5.95 -9.40
C THR A 68 0.45 -7.14 -9.20
N TYR A 69 0.00 -8.32 -9.57
CA TYR A 69 0.78 -9.56 -9.64
C TYR A 69 0.37 -10.36 -10.88
N GLU A 70 1.25 -11.22 -11.34
CA GLU A 70 0.98 -12.17 -12.43
C GLU A 70 0.80 -13.57 -11.84
N GLY A 71 -0.35 -14.21 -12.09
CA GLY A 71 -0.60 -15.49 -11.46
C GLY A 71 -2.04 -16.00 -11.59
N LEU A 72 -2.47 -16.70 -10.54
CA LEU A 72 -3.77 -17.30 -10.40
C LEU A 72 -4.52 -16.74 -9.18
N SER A 73 -5.82 -16.58 -9.32
CA SER A 73 -6.73 -16.22 -8.23
C SER A 73 -7.93 -17.14 -8.21
N LEU A 74 -8.29 -17.65 -7.05
CA LEU A 74 -9.51 -18.40 -6.81
C LEU A 74 -10.43 -17.57 -5.92
N LEU A 75 -11.63 -17.26 -6.41
CA LEU A 75 -12.63 -16.48 -5.70
C LEU A 75 -13.84 -17.36 -5.37
N HIS A 76 -14.21 -17.41 -4.10
CA HIS A 76 -15.38 -18.13 -3.62
C HIS A 76 -16.35 -17.14 -2.94
N ASN A 77 -17.56 -17.05 -3.50
CA ASN A 77 -18.66 -16.24 -3.00
C ASN A 77 -19.75 -17.14 -2.45
N THR A 78 -20.18 -16.93 -1.22
CA THR A 78 -21.26 -17.72 -0.60
C THR A 78 -22.02 -16.87 0.42
N GLN A 79 -23.24 -17.31 0.75
CA GLN A 79 -24.02 -16.71 1.83
C GLN A 79 -23.95 -17.56 3.09
N LEU A 80 -23.63 -16.93 4.21
CA LEU A 80 -23.61 -17.52 5.56
C LEU A 80 -24.78 -16.95 6.38
N GLY A 81 -25.98 -17.47 6.17
CA GLY A 81 -27.20 -16.89 6.69
C GLY A 81 -27.51 -15.55 6.00
N ASP A 82 -27.52 -14.45 6.75
CA ASP A 82 -27.75 -13.11 6.22
C ASP A 82 -26.44 -12.37 5.84
N TRP A 83 -25.30 -13.06 5.90
CA TRP A 83 -23.99 -12.52 5.56
C TRP A 83 -23.52 -12.98 4.19
N ASP A 84 -23.02 -12.04 3.41
CA ASP A 84 -22.27 -12.34 2.20
C ASP A 84 -20.80 -12.57 2.56
N SER A 85 -20.25 -13.70 2.12
CA SER A 85 -18.85 -14.09 2.38
C SER A 85 -18.12 -14.26 1.06
N THR A 86 -17.04 -13.49 0.90
CA THR A 86 -16.13 -13.58 -0.25
C THR A 86 -14.74 -13.95 0.24
N VAL A 87 -14.24 -15.10 -0.20
CA VAL A 87 -12.86 -15.54 0.05
C VAL A 87 -12.10 -15.56 -1.27
N GLN A 88 -10.96 -14.92 -1.31
CA GLN A 88 -10.04 -14.94 -2.43
C GLN A 88 -8.71 -15.52 -1.99
N VAL A 89 -8.21 -16.51 -2.73
CA VAL A 89 -6.86 -17.08 -2.57
C VAL A 89 -6.09 -16.80 -3.84
N MET A 90 -4.82 -16.38 -3.70
CA MET A 90 -3.98 -16.00 -4.82
C MET A 90 -2.59 -16.59 -4.72
N TYR A 91 -1.97 -16.82 -5.88
CA TYR A 91 -0.60 -17.28 -6.02
C TYR A 91 -0.01 -16.75 -7.33
N GLY A 92 1.23 -16.26 -7.29
CA GLY A 92 1.90 -15.72 -8.47
C GLY A 92 3.24 -15.07 -8.16
N SER A 93 3.57 -14.05 -8.93
CA SER A 93 4.80 -13.26 -8.79
C SER A 93 4.57 -11.83 -9.26
N PHE A 94 5.51 -10.97 -8.94
CA PHE A 94 5.63 -9.63 -9.50
C PHE A 94 7.08 -9.41 -9.92
N ASP A 95 7.29 -8.79 -11.08
CA ASP A 95 8.59 -8.35 -11.59
C ASP A 95 8.37 -7.01 -12.28
N GLY A 96 9.00 -5.95 -11.80
CA GLY A 96 8.84 -4.63 -12.34
C GLY A 96 9.58 -3.53 -11.60
N GLU A 97 9.60 -2.34 -12.21
CA GLU A 97 10.13 -1.14 -11.57
C GLU A 97 9.08 -0.54 -10.62
N ILE A 98 9.54 -0.15 -9.43
CA ILE A 98 8.72 0.55 -8.42
C ILE A 98 9.45 1.83 -7.99
N ASN A 99 8.67 2.80 -7.54
CA ASN A 99 9.18 3.98 -6.88
C ASN A 99 9.14 3.76 -5.36
N ALA A 100 10.25 3.27 -4.80
CA ALA A 100 10.36 2.97 -3.37
C ALA A 100 11.58 3.67 -2.76
N ILE A 101 12.72 2.97 -2.63
CA ILE A 101 13.96 3.53 -2.08
C ILE A 101 14.61 4.51 -3.06
N THR A 102 14.51 4.20 -4.36
CA THR A 102 14.93 5.04 -5.48
C THR A 102 13.77 5.23 -6.45
N GLU A 103 13.84 6.21 -7.35
CA GLU A 103 12.80 6.43 -8.37
C GLU A 103 12.61 5.20 -9.30
N LYS A 104 13.65 4.37 -9.44
CA LYS A 104 13.65 3.16 -10.27
C LYS A 104 14.29 2.01 -9.52
N THR A 105 13.57 1.47 -8.58
CA THR A 105 13.95 0.23 -7.90
C THR A 105 13.35 -0.94 -8.66
N GLN A 106 14.19 -1.84 -9.20
CA GLN A 106 13.69 -3.11 -9.73
C GLN A 106 13.30 -4.00 -8.56
N ALA A 107 12.04 -4.41 -8.52
CA ALA A 107 11.49 -5.26 -7.48
C ALA A 107 11.01 -6.58 -8.07
N GLU A 108 11.39 -7.67 -7.43
CA GLU A 108 10.91 -9.01 -7.71
C GLU A 108 10.25 -9.57 -6.45
N LEU A 109 9.02 -10.04 -6.58
CA LEU A 109 8.32 -10.81 -5.56
C LEU A 109 8.05 -12.20 -6.11
N ASN A 110 8.76 -13.18 -5.59
CA ASN A 110 8.61 -14.58 -5.93
C ASN A 110 7.74 -15.29 -4.89
N ASP A 111 7.15 -16.43 -5.27
CA ASP A 111 6.28 -17.24 -4.43
C ASP A 111 5.21 -16.42 -3.70
N PHE A 112 4.74 -15.32 -4.36
CA PHE A 112 3.66 -14.50 -3.83
C PHE A 112 2.42 -15.34 -3.60
N ALA A 113 1.97 -15.40 -2.37
CA ALA A 113 0.77 -16.12 -1.98
C ALA A 113 -0.08 -15.28 -1.01
N GLY A 114 -1.40 -15.40 -1.10
CA GLY A 114 -2.25 -14.62 -0.21
C GLY A 114 -3.67 -15.14 -0.09
N ILE A 115 -4.30 -14.68 0.98
CA ILE A 115 -5.73 -14.86 1.25
C ILE A 115 -6.35 -13.54 1.64
N ASN A 116 -7.53 -13.27 1.10
CA ASN A 116 -8.37 -12.14 1.46
C ASN A 116 -9.77 -12.66 1.76
N TRP A 117 -10.34 -12.25 2.88
CA TRP A 117 -11.68 -12.62 3.30
C TRP A 117 -12.50 -11.37 3.62
N THR A 118 -13.64 -11.21 2.97
CA THR A 118 -14.61 -10.14 3.22
C THR A 118 -15.94 -10.74 3.69
N LEU A 119 -16.45 -10.23 4.78
CA LEU A 119 -17.79 -10.48 5.27
C LEU A 119 -18.59 -9.19 5.21
N ALA A 120 -19.76 -9.22 4.57
CA ALA A 120 -20.66 -8.09 4.48
C ALA A 120 -22.07 -8.44 5.00
N TYR A 121 -22.69 -7.52 5.69
CA TYR A 121 -24.06 -7.61 6.16
C TYR A 121 -24.73 -6.25 6.00
N ASP A 122 -25.62 -6.11 4.99
CA ASP A 122 -26.37 -4.91 4.70
C ASP A 122 -25.53 -3.62 4.80
N TRP A 123 -25.51 -2.98 5.96
CA TRP A 123 -24.84 -1.72 6.25
C TRP A 123 -23.41 -1.85 6.79
N PHE A 124 -22.89 -3.07 6.96
CA PHE A 124 -21.62 -3.34 7.63
C PHE A 124 -20.76 -4.28 6.80
N SER A 125 -19.46 -4.05 6.77
CA SER A 125 -18.49 -5.03 6.25
C SER A 125 -17.18 -5.03 7.02
N VAL A 126 -16.59 -6.22 7.11
CA VAL A 126 -15.24 -6.43 7.62
C VAL A 126 -14.43 -7.21 6.58
N ARG A 127 -13.16 -6.88 6.49
CA ARG A 127 -12.21 -7.51 5.59
C ARG A 127 -10.91 -7.82 6.31
N ALA A 128 -10.31 -8.99 6.04
CA ALA A 128 -8.98 -9.35 6.48
C ALA A 128 -8.18 -9.89 5.30
N ALA A 129 -6.91 -9.50 5.19
CA ALA A 129 -5.98 -9.96 4.17
C ALA A 129 -4.66 -10.36 4.81
N TYR A 130 -4.05 -11.44 4.31
CA TYR A 130 -2.70 -11.86 4.66
C TYR A 130 -1.98 -12.35 3.40
N LEU A 131 -0.81 -11.77 3.13
CA LEU A 131 -0.01 -12.05 1.95
C LEU A 131 1.44 -12.26 2.35
N VAL A 132 2.14 -13.11 1.61
CA VAL A 132 3.58 -13.38 1.78
C VAL A 132 4.26 -13.45 0.42
N ALA A 133 5.55 -13.13 0.39
CA ALA A 133 6.39 -13.31 -0.80
C ALA A 133 7.86 -13.39 -0.40
N GLU A 134 8.70 -13.93 -1.28
CA GLU A 134 10.15 -13.70 -1.27
C GLU A 134 10.44 -12.43 -2.08
N THR A 135 11.08 -11.44 -1.45
CA THR A 135 11.26 -10.09 -2.00
C THR A 135 12.73 -9.82 -2.29
N SER A 136 13.00 -9.30 -3.49
CA SER A 136 14.32 -8.81 -3.88
C SER A 136 14.23 -7.41 -4.46
N PHE A 137 15.18 -6.52 -4.10
CA PHE A 137 15.30 -5.19 -4.65
C PHE A 137 16.66 -4.96 -5.27
N ALA A 138 16.68 -4.53 -6.54
CA ALA A 138 17.91 -4.05 -7.19
C ALA A 138 17.84 -2.51 -7.29
N LEU A 139 18.68 -1.84 -6.51
CA LEU A 139 18.72 -0.38 -6.44
C LEU A 139 19.46 0.20 -7.66
N ASP A 140 18.88 1.25 -8.26
CA ASP A 140 19.56 1.99 -9.32
C ASP A 140 20.81 2.72 -8.78
N GLY A 141 21.99 2.20 -9.12
CA GLY A 141 23.26 2.80 -8.72
C GLY A 141 23.58 4.15 -9.39
N THR A 142 22.75 4.64 -10.31
CA THR A 142 22.86 5.99 -10.90
C THR A 142 22.09 7.02 -10.08
N ASP A 143 21.12 6.58 -9.27
CA ASP A 143 20.45 7.40 -8.28
C ASP A 143 21.35 7.63 -7.05
N PRO A 144 21.42 8.86 -6.48
CA PRO A 144 22.26 9.14 -5.32
C PRO A 144 22.00 8.25 -4.10
N SER A 145 20.72 7.92 -3.83
CA SER A 145 20.31 7.06 -2.72
C SER A 145 20.74 5.62 -2.95
N GLY A 146 20.50 5.09 -4.16
CA GLY A 146 20.93 3.76 -4.56
C GLY A 146 22.44 3.62 -4.55
N ALA A 147 23.16 4.61 -5.07
CA ALA A 147 24.64 4.64 -5.01
C ALA A 147 25.18 4.67 -3.58
N ALA A 148 24.51 5.40 -2.68
CA ALA A 148 24.90 5.47 -1.26
C ALA A 148 24.69 4.13 -0.54
N LEU A 149 23.55 3.46 -0.75
CA LEU A 149 23.25 2.15 -0.17
C LEU A 149 24.16 1.05 -0.72
N ASN A 150 24.39 1.01 -2.03
CA ASN A 150 25.35 0.08 -2.66
C ASN A 150 26.79 0.29 -2.15
N GLY A 151 27.19 1.56 -1.93
CA GLY A 151 28.46 1.93 -1.32
C GLY A 151 28.58 1.48 0.14
N LEU A 152 27.50 1.60 0.90
CA LEU A 152 27.40 1.16 2.28
C LEU A 152 27.49 -0.37 2.38
N GLU A 153 26.74 -1.10 1.56
CA GLU A 153 26.85 -2.56 1.46
C GLU A 153 28.30 -3.01 1.21
N ALA A 154 28.96 -2.44 0.20
CA ALA A 154 30.36 -2.76 -0.11
C ALA A 154 31.31 -2.46 1.05
N ALA A 155 31.08 -1.35 1.77
CA ALA A 155 31.90 -0.98 2.93
C ALA A 155 31.68 -1.92 4.13
N LEU A 156 30.47 -2.40 4.36
CA LEU A 156 30.14 -3.40 5.39
C LEU A 156 30.86 -4.73 5.07
N ARG A 157 30.78 -5.21 3.83
CA ARG A 157 31.49 -6.43 3.39
C ARG A 157 33.00 -6.31 3.54
N ALA A 158 33.58 -5.15 3.21
CA ALA A 158 35.02 -4.89 3.39
C ALA A 158 35.46 -4.93 4.85
N ASN A 159 34.54 -4.69 5.80
CA ASN A 159 34.76 -4.78 7.24
C ASN A 159 34.29 -6.13 7.86
N SER A 160 33.99 -7.13 7.03
CA SER A 160 33.50 -8.46 7.44
C SER A 160 32.16 -8.45 8.19
N LEU A 161 31.35 -7.41 8.01
CA LEU A 161 29.98 -7.28 8.54
C LEU A 161 28.99 -7.79 7.49
N ASN A 162 29.13 -9.06 7.07
CA ASN A 162 28.39 -9.62 5.93
C ASN A 162 26.88 -9.68 6.21
N THR A 163 26.44 -10.06 7.41
CA THR A 163 25.03 -10.10 7.75
C THR A 163 24.36 -8.73 7.58
N LEU A 164 24.99 -7.65 8.06
CA LEU A 164 24.48 -6.30 7.87
C LEU A 164 24.53 -5.83 6.41
N ALA A 165 25.48 -6.34 5.63
CA ALA A 165 25.52 -6.09 4.19
C ALA A 165 24.39 -6.80 3.46
N ASP A 166 24.05 -8.02 3.88
CA ASP A 166 22.90 -8.77 3.35
C ASP A 166 21.58 -8.06 3.68
N ASP A 167 21.43 -7.50 4.89
CA ASP A 167 20.26 -6.71 5.30
C ASP A 167 20.02 -5.46 4.42
N ILE A 168 21.08 -4.91 3.84
CA ILE A 168 20.98 -3.77 2.91
C ILE A 168 20.67 -4.24 1.48
N ALA A 169 21.19 -5.40 1.10
CA ALA A 169 21.06 -5.92 -0.26
C ALA A 169 19.63 -6.35 -0.63
N ILE A 170 18.80 -6.71 0.35
CA ILE A 170 17.44 -7.26 0.18
C ILE A 170 17.35 -8.21 -1.01
N ASN A 171 17.64 -9.48 -0.78
CA ASN A 171 17.70 -10.48 -1.83
C ASN A 171 17.09 -11.81 -1.38
N GLU A 172 15.93 -12.14 -1.92
CA GLU A 172 15.13 -13.32 -1.55
C GLU A 172 14.76 -13.32 -0.05
N ASP A 173 14.45 -12.12 0.51
CA ASP A 173 14.05 -11.97 1.90
C ASP A 173 12.53 -12.17 2.03
N ASP A 174 12.13 -12.90 3.09
CA ASP A 174 10.72 -13.14 3.39
C ASP A 174 9.99 -11.82 3.68
N SER A 175 8.88 -11.60 3.01
CA SER A 175 8.01 -10.45 3.26
C SER A 175 6.60 -10.86 3.60
N SER A 176 5.94 -10.07 4.43
CA SER A 176 4.56 -10.31 4.83
C SER A 176 3.75 -9.03 4.89
N PHE A 177 2.48 -9.14 4.54
CA PHE A 177 1.48 -8.10 4.69
C PHE A 177 0.27 -8.63 5.43
N PHE A 178 -0.19 -7.89 6.43
CA PHE A 178 -1.46 -8.07 7.10
C PHE A 178 -2.33 -6.83 6.94
N GLY A 179 -3.61 -7.00 6.59
CA GLY A 179 -4.58 -5.92 6.48
C GLY A 179 -5.91 -6.28 7.15
N LEU A 180 -6.48 -5.33 7.89
CA LEU A 180 -7.80 -5.44 8.51
C LEU A 180 -8.61 -4.20 8.17
N GLY A 181 -9.73 -4.35 7.47
CA GLY A 181 -10.61 -3.27 7.05
C GLY A 181 -12.01 -3.39 7.66
N PHE A 182 -12.63 -2.24 7.90
CA PHE A 182 -13.93 -2.13 8.54
C PHE A 182 -14.74 -0.99 7.91
N SER A 183 -16.04 -1.21 7.65
CA SER A 183 -16.89 -0.17 7.07
C SER A 183 -18.32 -0.26 7.58
N ILE A 184 -18.90 0.90 7.82
CA ILE A 184 -20.31 1.11 8.14
C ILE A 184 -20.88 2.15 7.16
N ASP A 185 -22.00 1.81 6.55
CA ASP A 185 -22.84 2.72 5.77
C ASP A 185 -24.29 2.57 6.26
N TYR A 186 -24.66 3.36 7.27
CA TYR A 186 -25.95 3.25 7.93
C TYR A 186 -26.68 4.60 7.94
N ASP A 187 -27.83 4.67 7.28
CA ASP A 187 -28.57 5.92 7.04
C ASP A 187 -27.68 7.00 6.39
N ASN A 188 -27.46 8.09 7.10
CA ASN A 188 -26.61 9.19 6.68
C ASN A 188 -25.17 9.07 7.22
N PHE A 189 -24.89 8.08 8.06
CA PHE A 189 -23.61 7.91 8.73
C PHE A 189 -22.70 6.95 7.98
N LEU A 190 -21.46 7.38 7.75
CA LEU A 190 -20.40 6.61 7.13
C LEU A 190 -19.23 6.48 8.09
N PHE A 191 -18.68 5.28 8.18
CA PHE A 191 -17.43 5.02 8.90
C PHE A 191 -16.58 4.04 8.10
N ASP A 192 -15.29 4.34 7.92
CA ASP A 192 -14.30 3.42 7.38
C ASP A 192 -13.04 3.48 8.22
N ALA A 193 -12.44 2.32 8.44
CA ALA A 193 -11.14 2.20 9.09
C ALA A 193 -10.37 1.04 8.45
N GLU A 194 -9.08 1.21 8.30
CA GLU A 194 -8.16 0.14 7.92
C GLU A 194 -6.90 0.21 8.78
N TYR A 195 -6.37 -0.96 9.12
CA TYR A 195 -5.08 -1.18 9.75
C TYR A 195 -4.25 -2.08 8.85
N THR A 196 -3.00 -1.73 8.64
CA THR A 196 -2.06 -2.53 7.86
C THR A 196 -0.73 -2.67 8.57
N GLN A 197 -0.08 -3.79 8.34
CA GLN A 197 1.27 -4.07 8.76
C GLN A 197 2.01 -4.71 7.58
N PHE A 198 3.19 -4.19 7.27
CA PHE A 198 4.07 -4.71 6.23
C PHE A 198 5.49 -4.83 6.76
N GLU A 199 6.13 -5.94 6.47
CA GLU A 199 7.49 -6.23 6.90
C GLU A 199 8.24 -6.97 5.78
N VAL A 200 9.52 -6.63 5.60
CA VAL A 200 10.51 -7.45 4.88
C VAL A 200 11.53 -7.89 5.92
N GLU A 201 11.52 -9.19 6.25
CA GLU A 201 12.39 -9.77 7.27
C GLU A 201 13.86 -9.58 6.88
N ASN A 202 14.72 -9.47 7.89
CA ASN A 202 16.16 -9.41 7.70
C ASN A 202 16.64 -8.28 6.76
N SER A 203 15.91 -7.18 6.67
CA SER A 203 16.22 -6.06 5.80
C SER A 203 16.47 -4.75 6.56
N ILE A 204 16.97 -3.74 5.85
CA ILE A 204 17.09 -2.36 6.36
C ILE A 204 15.73 -1.66 6.46
N LEU A 205 14.70 -2.19 5.80
CA LEU A 205 13.37 -1.59 5.85
C LEU A 205 12.77 -1.69 7.24
N THR A 206 11.91 -0.74 7.54
CA THR A 206 11.14 -0.73 8.79
C THR A 206 9.99 -1.72 8.73
N GLU A 207 9.58 -2.26 9.87
CA GLU A 207 8.23 -2.77 10.04
C GLU A 207 7.27 -1.58 9.96
N GLN A 208 6.44 -1.55 8.92
CA GLN A 208 5.49 -0.47 8.67
C GLN A 208 4.16 -0.82 9.31
N THR A 209 3.71 0.00 10.24
CA THR A 209 2.39 -0.10 10.87
C THR A 209 1.59 1.14 10.57
N GLN A 210 0.48 1.00 9.86
CA GLN A 210 -0.30 2.13 9.38
C GLN A 210 -1.79 1.89 9.64
N TYR A 211 -2.51 2.95 9.97
CA TYR A 211 -3.97 2.88 10.05
C TYR A 211 -4.63 4.21 9.72
N TYR A 212 -5.88 4.13 9.32
CA TYR A 212 -6.75 5.29 9.29
C TYR A 212 -8.11 4.98 9.90
N ALA A 213 -8.78 6.04 10.35
CA ALA A 213 -10.19 6.03 10.71
C ALA A 213 -10.88 7.27 10.14
N SER A 214 -12.00 7.07 9.46
CA SER A 214 -12.75 8.13 8.79
C SER A 214 -14.23 8.08 9.13
N VAL A 215 -14.78 9.22 9.48
CA VAL A 215 -16.22 9.41 9.66
C VAL A 215 -16.75 10.32 8.56
N GLY A 216 -17.94 10.01 8.06
CA GLY A 216 -18.64 10.82 7.08
C GLY A 216 -20.11 10.97 7.42
N TYR A 217 -20.73 12.04 6.93
CA TYR A 217 -22.16 12.28 7.07
C TYR A 217 -22.76 12.81 5.78
N ARG A 218 -23.87 12.19 5.32
CA ARG A 218 -24.59 12.61 4.12
C ARG A 218 -25.60 13.70 4.47
N LEU A 219 -25.54 14.77 3.70
CA LEU A 219 -26.48 15.92 3.72
C LEU A 219 -27.03 16.05 2.30
N ASP A 220 -28.08 15.32 1.98
CA ASP A 220 -28.62 15.19 0.63
C ASP A 220 -27.53 14.75 -0.38
N ASP A 221 -27.17 15.63 -1.32
CA ASP A 221 -26.13 15.37 -2.36
C ASP A 221 -24.70 15.67 -1.89
N VAL A 222 -24.52 16.06 -0.61
CA VAL A 222 -23.20 16.40 -0.06
C VAL A 222 -22.80 15.39 1.02
N ILE A 223 -21.57 14.90 0.96
CA ILE A 223 -20.95 14.16 2.05
C ILE A 223 -19.84 15.04 2.65
N VAL A 224 -19.91 15.30 3.96
CA VAL A 224 -18.79 15.88 4.70
C VAL A 224 -18.06 14.77 5.45
N HIS A 225 -16.72 14.85 5.56
CA HIS A 225 -15.96 13.83 6.26
C HIS A 225 -14.77 14.40 7.03
N PHE A 226 -14.35 13.63 8.02
CA PHE A 226 -13.09 13.80 8.74
C PHE A 226 -12.36 12.48 8.74
N THR A 227 -11.05 12.52 8.50
CA THR A 227 -10.17 11.34 8.48
C THR A 227 -8.92 11.63 9.29
N TYR A 228 -8.54 10.67 10.11
CA TYR A 228 -7.26 10.61 10.80
C TYR A 228 -6.46 9.45 10.24
N GLU A 229 -5.18 9.68 9.96
CA GLU A 229 -4.24 8.68 9.49
C GLU A 229 -3.00 8.70 10.40
N ASP A 230 -2.41 7.54 10.58
CA ASP A 230 -1.20 7.35 11.37
C ASP A 230 -0.26 6.38 10.63
N ASN A 231 1.02 6.72 10.63
CA ASN A 231 2.09 5.87 10.14
C ASN A 231 3.18 5.81 11.22
N ASP A 232 3.43 4.60 11.75
CA ASP A 232 4.40 4.35 12.81
C ASP A 232 5.35 3.22 12.38
N ASP A 233 6.43 3.61 11.71
CA ASP A 233 7.47 2.69 11.26
C ASP A 233 8.47 2.41 12.38
N LYS A 234 8.81 1.14 12.57
CA LYS A 234 9.72 0.68 13.63
C LYS A 234 10.92 -0.06 13.07
N HIS A 235 12.10 0.28 13.58
CA HIS A 235 13.31 -0.48 13.37
C HIS A 235 13.59 -1.42 14.54
N ASP A 236 14.10 -2.62 14.25
CA ASP A 236 14.89 -3.35 15.24
C ASP A 236 16.32 -2.76 15.29
N ALA A 237 16.47 -1.70 16.09
CA ALA A 237 17.75 -1.00 16.24
C ALA A 237 18.87 -1.92 16.76
N SER A 238 18.55 -2.97 17.53
CA SER A 238 19.53 -3.90 18.10
C SER A 238 20.26 -4.72 17.02
N ARG A 239 19.65 -4.90 15.86
CA ARG A 239 20.20 -5.60 14.71
C ARG A 239 21.47 -4.91 14.19
N PHE A 240 21.53 -3.58 14.29
CA PHE A 240 22.66 -2.78 13.81
C PHE A 240 23.72 -2.49 14.90
N ASP A 241 23.57 -3.00 16.13
CA ASP A 241 24.56 -2.87 17.22
C ASP A 241 26.00 -3.28 16.81
N PRO A 242 26.23 -4.32 15.97
CA PRO A 242 27.59 -4.71 15.54
C PRO A 242 28.36 -3.59 14.86
N ILE A 243 27.70 -2.59 14.28
CA ILE A 243 28.36 -1.46 13.60
C ILE A 243 29.12 -0.57 14.58
N ALA A 244 28.79 -0.60 15.87
CA ALA A 244 29.55 0.10 16.91
C ALA A 244 31.04 -0.27 16.91
N THR A 245 31.39 -1.44 16.34
CA THR A 245 32.79 -1.86 16.16
C THR A 245 33.51 -1.14 15.02
N VAL A 246 32.77 -0.44 14.13
CA VAL A 246 33.28 0.32 13.00
C VAL A 246 32.70 1.74 13.00
N PRO A 247 33.20 2.64 13.87
CA PRO A 247 32.60 3.97 14.05
C PRO A 247 32.51 4.84 12.79
N SER A 248 33.35 4.58 11.78
CA SER A 248 33.33 5.29 10.51
C SER A 248 32.07 5.02 9.67
N LEU A 249 31.36 3.93 9.93
CA LEU A 249 30.13 3.56 9.23
C LEU A 249 28.84 3.95 9.99
N ASN A 250 28.96 4.33 11.28
CA ASN A 250 27.79 4.69 12.10
C ASN A 250 26.93 5.79 11.47
N ALA A 251 27.55 6.84 10.94
CA ALA A 251 26.80 7.95 10.34
C ALA A 251 26.07 7.52 9.06
N ALA A 252 26.65 6.64 8.26
CA ALA A 252 26.05 6.13 7.03
C ALA A 252 24.86 5.21 7.33
N ILE A 253 25.02 4.28 8.29
CA ILE A 253 23.91 3.41 8.71
C ILE A 253 22.77 4.21 9.33
N ASN A 254 23.08 5.11 10.27
CA ASN A 254 22.03 5.94 10.89
C ASN A 254 21.31 6.80 9.84
N GLY A 255 22.04 7.33 8.85
CA GLY A 255 21.44 8.06 7.75
C GLY A 255 20.52 7.18 6.88
N ALA A 256 20.93 5.94 6.59
CA ALA A 256 20.12 4.99 5.85
C ALA A 256 18.85 4.58 6.63
N LEU A 257 18.98 4.23 7.92
CA LEU A 257 17.85 3.90 8.80
C LEU A 257 16.84 5.06 8.91
N THR A 258 17.32 6.29 9.10
CA THR A 258 16.44 7.47 9.13
C THR A 258 15.78 7.73 7.78
N GLY A 259 16.47 7.45 6.69
CA GLY A 259 15.96 7.67 5.33
C GLY A 259 14.82 6.73 4.90
N VAL A 260 14.70 5.56 5.55
CA VAL A 260 13.63 4.59 5.26
C VAL A 260 12.52 4.59 6.34
N GLN A 261 12.67 5.40 7.39
CA GLN A 261 11.69 5.51 8.47
C GLN A 261 10.65 6.57 8.13
N ALA A 262 9.37 6.27 8.32
CA ALA A 262 8.29 7.22 8.28
C ALA A 262 7.49 7.16 9.59
N GLN A 263 7.33 8.31 10.24
CA GLN A 263 6.44 8.49 11.39
C GLN A 263 5.66 9.77 11.16
N SER A 264 4.35 9.65 11.00
CA SER A 264 3.53 10.80 10.64
C SER A 264 2.08 10.64 11.03
N ASN A 265 1.43 11.78 11.23
CA ASN A 265 -0.01 11.88 11.44
C ASN A 265 -0.62 12.76 10.35
N VAL A 266 -1.81 12.40 9.85
CA VAL A 266 -2.54 13.22 8.89
C VAL A 266 -3.97 13.45 9.37
N TYR A 267 -4.40 14.70 9.35
CA TYR A 267 -5.76 15.11 9.67
C TYR A 267 -6.40 15.71 8.43
N THR A 268 -7.43 15.06 7.90
CA THR A 268 -8.14 15.53 6.70
C THR A 268 -9.58 15.87 7.02
N ILE A 269 -10.02 17.06 6.60
CA ILE A 269 -11.44 17.42 6.53
C ILE A 269 -11.80 17.68 5.09
N GLY A 270 -12.92 17.10 4.63
CA GLY A 270 -13.29 17.24 3.23
C GLY A 270 -14.77 17.19 2.97
N ALA A 271 -15.12 17.47 1.73
CA ALA A 271 -16.48 17.38 1.23
C ALA A 271 -16.53 16.83 -0.20
N ARG A 272 -17.52 15.99 -0.45
CA ARG A 272 -17.91 15.51 -1.77
C ARG A 272 -19.30 16.04 -2.09
N TYR A 273 -19.48 16.57 -3.30
CA TYR A 273 -20.77 17.02 -3.82
C TYR A 273 -21.12 16.27 -5.10
N ASP A 274 -22.14 15.43 -5.02
CA ASP A 274 -22.67 14.66 -6.14
C ASP A 274 -23.64 15.52 -6.94
N PHE A 275 -23.11 16.42 -7.82
CA PHE A 275 -23.92 17.35 -8.58
C PHE A 275 -24.62 16.70 -9.79
N HIS A 276 -24.26 15.47 -10.11
CA HIS A 276 -24.88 14.64 -11.14
C HIS A 276 -24.71 13.14 -10.79
N PRO A 277 -25.64 12.24 -11.18
CA PRO A 277 -25.50 10.79 -10.91
C PRO A 277 -24.21 10.14 -11.43
N SER A 278 -23.50 10.78 -12.36
CA SER A 278 -22.21 10.32 -12.90
C SER A 278 -21.08 11.32 -12.68
N ALA A 279 -21.26 12.31 -11.78
CA ALA A 279 -20.23 13.35 -11.56
C ALA A 279 -20.22 13.83 -10.12
N ALA A 280 -19.03 13.85 -9.52
CA ALA A 280 -18.81 14.35 -8.18
C ALA A 280 -17.69 15.40 -8.17
N PHE A 281 -17.89 16.48 -7.42
CA PHE A 281 -16.84 17.43 -7.05
C PHE A 281 -16.36 17.10 -5.64
N LYS A 282 -15.06 17.14 -5.41
CA LYS A 282 -14.44 16.87 -4.13
C LYS A 282 -13.43 17.93 -3.75
N ILE A 283 -13.35 18.21 -2.45
CA ILE A 283 -12.34 19.08 -1.86
C ILE A 283 -11.91 18.51 -0.52
N ASP A 284 -10.59 18.41 -0.32
CA ASP A 284 -9.97 17.99 0.94
C ASP A 284 -8.95 19.03 1.39
N PHE A 285 -8.96 19.33 2.68
CA PHE A 285 -7.88 20.04 3.38
C PHE A 285 -7.23 19.05 4.33
N SER A 286 -5.92 18.83 4.16
CA SER A 286 -5.14 17.90 4.98
C SER A 286 -3.98 18.64 5.64
N ARG A 287 -3.78 18.37 6.94
CA ARG A 287 -2.56 18.70 7.68
C ARG A 287 -1.77 17.44 7.90
N PHE A 288 -0.55 17.44 7.41
CA PHE A 288 0.44 16.39 7.57
C PHE A 288 1.47 16.84 8.61
N GLU A 289 1.70 16.01 9.62
CA GLU A 289 2.69 16.21 10.69
C GLU A 289 3.71 15.07 10.60
N ASP A 290 4.98 15.40 10.31
CA ASP A 290 6.08 14.45 10.21
C ASP A 290 6.91 14.49 11.50
N ASP A 291 6.85 13.40 12.26
CA ASP A 291 7.53 13.29 13.55
C ASP A 291 9.04 13.00 13.42
N VAL A 292 9.51 12.50 12.26
CA VAL A 292 10.92 12.24 11.99
C VAL A 292 11.67 13.56 11.75
N THR A 293 11.05 14.45 10.97
CA THR A 293 11.67 15.74 10.58
C THR A 293 11.18 16.92 11.40
N ASP A 294 10.20 16.74 12.29
CA ASP A 294 9.52 17.80 13.07
C ASP A 294 8.97 18.90 12.15
N THR A 295 8.28 18.49 11.08
CA THR A 295 7.71 19.42 10.08
C THR A 295 6.21 19.24 9.91
N GLU A 296 5.53 20.36 9.64
CA GLU A 296 4.09 20.39 9.33
C GLU A 296 3.88 20.89 7.90
N THR A 297 2.94 20.27 7.18
CA THR A 297 2.56 20.68 5.83
C THR A 297 1.04 20.68 5.66
N ASP A 298 0.50 21.79 5.19
CA ASP A 298 -0.92 21.93 4.85
C ASP A 298 -1.12 21.74 3.33
N VAL A 299 -2.07 20.89 2.94
CA VAL A 299 -2.40 20.58 1.55
C VAL A 299 -3.88 20.81 1.29
N VAL A 300 -4.20 21.47 0.18
CA VAL A 300 -5.57 21.55 -0.34
C VAL A 300 -5.62 20.78 -1.65
N ALA A 301 -6.48 19.76 -1.72
CA ALA A 301 -6.74 18.98 -2.92
C ALA A 301 -8.15 19.22 -3.42
N VAL A 302 -8.32 19.30 -4.75
CA VAL A 302 -9.62 19.38 -5.40
C VAL A 302 -9.68 18.38 -6.55
N GLY A 303 -10.85 17.80 -6.79
CA GLY A 303 -11.06 16.83 -7.85
C GLY A 303 -12.48 16.88 -8.42
N VAL A 304 -12.58 16.45 -9.67
CA VAL A 304 -13.86 16.16 -10.32
C VAL A 304 -13.79 14.75 -10.89
N ASP A 305 -14.64 13.89 -10.42
CA ASP A 305 -14.76 12.52 -10.91
C ASP A 305 -15.95 12.40 -11.85
N LEU A 306 -15.74 11.73 -12.96
CA LEU A 306 -16.75 11.47 -13.98
C LEU A 306 -16.80 9.97 -14.29
N VAL A 307 -18.00 9.42 -14.36
CA VAL A 307 -18.27 8.05 -14.83
C VAL A 307 -19.21 8.11 -16.03
N PHE A 308 -18.89 7.35 -17.10
CA PHE A 308 -19.65 7.36 -18.36
C PHE A 308 -19.65 5.99 -19.05
#